data_2b2fd534d62b94934a6e949d71d5b755
#
_entry.id   2b2fd534d62b94934a6e949d71d5b755
#
_cell.length_a   1.000
_cell.length_b   1.000
_cell.length_c   1.000
_cell.angle_alpha   90.00
_cell.angle_beta   90.00
_cell.angle_gamma   90.00
#
_symmetry.space_group_name_H-M   'P 1'
#
loop_
_entity.id
_entity.type
_entity.pdbx_description
1 polymer ?
#
loop_
_entity_poly.entity_id
_entity_poly.type
_entity_poly.pdbx_seq_one_letter_code
_entity_poly.pdbx_strand_id
1 'polypeptide(L)'
;LSWDNGLSFDVEDPSLSGALRGYIDIRDGSNLVKPNYPETAEGRVYKGIPYYEKQLNEFVKAYTEEFNKLQMKGVKGTAEGLDGTSTADIPFFTIKDMTTDEIKQAIVDANNADANNTAITKDDVTSDQIIEYISQNITAGNACVNPDIIANNDLMATATQVVDGVDGNDVILAMNDLRNQKIFKGRI
;
A
#
# COMPACT_ATOMS: atom_id res chain seq x y z
N LEU A 1 28.39 -3.68 -18.49
CA LEU A 1 29.82 -3.76 -18.18
C LEU A 1 30.53 -4.38 -19.39
N SER A 2 31.75 -3.96 -19.66
CA SER A 2 32.60 -4.55 -20.71
C SER A 2 34.01 -4.78 -20.20
N TRP A 3 34.69 -5.78 -20.76
CA TRP A 3 36.07 -6.06 -20.54
C TRP A 3 36.95 -5.03 -21.29
N ASP A 4 38.23 -4.89 -20.91
CA ASP A 4 39.18 -4.03 -21.61
C ASP A 4 39.31 -4.32 -23.11
N ASN A 5 39.01 -5.53 -23.52
CA ASN A 5 39.00 -5.97 -24.93
C ASN A 5 37.68 -5.63 -25.66
N GLY A 6 36.78 -4.86 -25.04
CA GLY A 6 35.48 -4.47 -25.61
C GLY A 6 34.38 -5.51 -25.62
N LEU A 7 34.65 -6.71 -25.13
CA LEU A 7 33.59 -7.74 -24.98
C LEU A 7 32.64 -7.37 -23.85
N SER A 8 31.34 -7.60 -24.05
CA SER A 8 30.35 -7.41 -22.99
C SER A 8 30.58 -8.41 -21.88
N PHE A 9 30.55 -7.93 -20.63
CA PHE A 9 30.55 -8.75 -19.44
C PHE A 9 29.11 -9.04 -19.05
N ASP A 10 28.72 -10.31 -19.19
CA ASP A 10 27.40 -10.77 -18.72
C ASP A 10 27.46 -11.05 -17.21
N VAL A 11 26.88 -10.15 -16.44
CA VAL A 11 26.79 -10.28 -14.96
C VAL A 11 25.84 -11.39 -14.52
N GLU A 12 25.01 -11.88 -15.43
CA GLU A 12 24.04 -12.96 -15.19
C GLU A 12 24.55 -14.33 -15.64
N ASP A 13 25.77 -14.42 -16.17
CA ASP A 13 26.36 -15.67 -16.61
C ASP A 13 26.38 -16.70 -15.44
N PRO A 14 25.78 -17.90 -15.62
CA PRO A 14 25.76 -18.93 -14.59
C PRO A 14 27.17 -19.39 -14.16
N SER A 15 28.17 -19.23 -15.00
CA SER A 15 29.57 -19.58 -14.69
C SER A 15 30.27 -18.57 -13.78
N LEU A 16 29.66 -17.39 -13.61
CA LEU A 16 30.20 -16.35 -12.73
C LEU A 16 30.16 -16.84 -11.26
N SER A 17 31.29 -16.78 -10.58
CA SER A 17 31.45 -17.24 -9.21
C SER A 17 32.21 -16.24 -8.34
N GLY A 18 32.31 -16.50 -7.05
CA GLY A 18 33.05 -15.69 -6.09
C GLY A 18 32.24 -14.50 -5.56
N ALA A 19 32.95 -13.51 -4.97
CA ALA A 19 32.32 -12.39 -4.25
C ALA A 19 31.40 -11.55 -5.14
N LEU A 20 31.79 -11.30 -6.40
CA LEU A 20 30.98 -10.52 -7.35
C LEU A 20 29.61 -11.19 -7.59
N ARG A 21 29.60 -12.49 -7.78
CA ARG A 21 28.33 -13.25 -7.90
C ARG A 21 27.49 -13.15 -6.64
N GLY A 22 28.12 -13.27 -5.46
CA GLY A 22 27.40 -13.13 -4.18
C GLY A 22 26.77 -11.74 -4.02
N TYR A 23 27.42 -10.67 -4.43
CA TYR A 23 26.83 -9.33 -4.39
C TYR A 23 25.66 -9.17 -5.37
N ILE A 24 25.74 -9.75 -6.57
CA ILE A 24 24.67 -9.74 -7.56
C ILE A 24 23.46 -10.52 -7.02
N ASP A 25 23.68 -11.70 -6.44
CA ASP A 25 22.61 -12.53 -5.86
C ASP A 25 21.89 -11.82 -4.69
N ILE A 26 22.64 -11.06 -3.86
CA ILE A 26 22.05 -10.23 -2.79
C ILE A 26 21.25 -9.06 -3.39
N ARG A 27 21.80 -8.40 -4.41
CA ARG A 27 21.15 -7.25 -5.04
C ARG A 27 19.89 -7.66 -5.79
N ASP A 28 19.95 -8.65 -6.66
CA ASP A 28 18.90 -8.96 -7.63
C ASP A 28 18.06 -10.18 -7.21
N GLY A 29 18.66 -11.13 -6.48
CA GLY A 29 18.04 -12.43 -6.20
C GLY A 29 17.96 -13.34 -7.42
N SER A 30 17.67 -14.60 -7.19
CA SER A 30 17.57 -15.58 -8.30
C SER A 30 16.15 -15.70 -8.91
N ASN A 31 15.11 -15.21 -8.22
CA ASN A 31 13.70 -15.50 -8.58
C ASN A 31 12.90 -14.35 -9.18
N LEU A 32 13.38 -13.10 -9.11
CA LEU A 32 12.59 -11.95 -9.55
C LEU A 32 12.93 -11.46 -10.95
N VAL A 33 14.12 -11.77 -11.45
CA VAL A 33 14.60 -11.27 -12.76
C VAL A 33 14.31 -12.22 -13.89
N LYS A 34 14.22 -13.53 -13.63
CA LYS A 34 13.91 -14.53 -14.68
C LYS A 34 13.01 -15.65 -14.14
N PRO A 35 11.72 -15.63 -14.46
CA PRO A 35 10.78 -16.70 -14.07
C PRO A 35 11.15 -18.09 -14.64
N ASN A 36 12.12 -18.18 -15.55
CA ASN A 36 12.59 -19.40 -16.19
C ASN A 36 14.04 -19.76 -15.86
N TYR A 37 14.64 -19.18 -14.82
CA TYR A 37 15.92 -19.68 -14.33
C TYR A 37 15.66 -21.09 -13.78
N PRO A 38 16.30 -22.14 -14.31
CA PRO A 38 16.22 -23.44 -13.67
C PRO A 38 16.67 -23.26 -12.23
N GLU A 39 15.96 -23.87 -11.29
CA GLU A 39 16.48 -24.05 -9.94
C GLU A 39 17.94 -24.48 -10.11
N THR A 40 18.86 -23.68 -9.55
CA THR A 40 20.27 -24.03 -9.62
C THR A 40 20.39 -25.50 -9.23
N ALA A 41 21.33 -26.27 -9.80
CA ALA A 41 21.50 -27.69 -9.56
C ALA A 41 21.55 -28.08 -8.06
N GLU A 42 21.56 -27.08 -7.16
CA GLU A 42 21.55 -27.19 -5.71
C GLU A 42 20.22 -26.70 -5.06
N GLY A 43 19.20 -26.30 -5.85
CA GLY A 43 17.89 -25.86 -5.30
C GLY A 43 17.92 -24.62 -4.44
N ARG A 44 18.97 -23.81 -4.49
CA ARG A 44 19.09 -22.58 -3.68
C ARG A 44 18.40 -21.41 -4.38
N VAL A 45 17.35 -20.93 -3.75
CA VAL A 45 16.65 -19.72 -4.14
C VAL A 45 17.20 -18.56 -3.32
N TYR A 46 17.89 -17.63 -3.96
CA TYR A 46 18.36 -16.42 -3.30
C TYR A 46 17.29 -15.34 -3.37
N LYS A 47 16.90 -14.81 -2.20
CA LYS A 47 15.98 -13.70 -2.07
C LYS A 47 16.80 -12.42 -2.05
N GLY A 48 16.83 -11.69 -3.17
CA GLY A 48 17.50 -10.40 -3.27
C GLY A 48 16.68 -9.25 -2.69
N ILE A 49 17.24 -8.04 -2.74
CA ILE A 49 16.60 -6.80 -2.28
C ILE A 49 15.18 -6.64 -2.87
N PRO A 50 14.94 -6.85 -4.19
CA PRO A 50 13.61 -6.68 -4.77
C PRO A 50 12.55 -7.61 -4.19
N TYR A 51 12.94 -8.79 -3.72
CA TYR A 51 12.02 -9.70 -3.02
C TYR A 51 11.51 -9.07 -1.72
N TYR A 52 12.42 -8.51 -0.92
CA TYR A 52 12.05 -7.90 0.37
C TYR A 52 11.30 -6.58 0.17
N GLU A 53 11.67 -5.79 -0.85
CA GLU A 53 10.91 -4.59 -1.23
C GLU A 53 9.47 -4.93 -1.62
N LYS A 54 9.28 -5.98 -2.42
CA LYS A 54 7.95 -6.46 -2.78
C LYS A 54 7.17 -6.90 -1.55
N GLN A 55 7.79 -7.70 -0.66
CA GLN A 55 7.15 -8.15 0.58
C GLN A 55 6.73 -6.97 1.46
N LEU A 56 7.61 -5.96 1.60
CA LEU A 56 7.31 -4.77 2.38
C LEU A 56 6.17 -3.95 1.76
N ASN A 57 6.17 -3.79 0.43
CA ASN A 57 5.09 -3.09 -0.27
C ASN A 57 3.74 -3.80 -0.13
N GLU A 58 3.71 -5.14 -0.26
CA GLU A 58 2.50 -5.92 -0.04
C GLU A 58 2.01 -5.84 1.43
N PHE A 59 2.96 -5.79 2.39
CA PHE A 59 2.63 -5.57 3.78
C PHE A 59 1.97 -4.20 3.98
N VAL A 60 2.61 -3.11 3.52
CA VAL A 60 2.09 -1.75 3.66
C VAL A 60 0.73 -1.63 2.99
N LYS A 61 0.60 -2.15 1.76
CA LYS A 61 -0.66 -2.14 1.02
C LYS A 61 -1.79 -2.81 1.79
N ALA A 62 -1.58 -4.04 2.26
CA ALA A 62 -2.60 -4.79 2.98
C ALA A 62 -2.99 -4.13 4.31
N TYR A 63 -1.98 -3.62 5.06
CA TYR A 63 -2.23 -2.96 6.34
C TYR A 63 -2.98 -1.65 6.18
N THR A 64 -2.53 -0.79 5.26
CA THR A 64 -3.16 0.52 5.03
C THR A 64 -4.57 0.39 4.44
N GLU A 65 -4.81 -0.61 3.59
CA GLU A 65 -6.14 -0.91 3.05
C GLU A 65 -7.13 -1.25 4.17
N GLU A 66 -6.78 -2.19 5.06
CA GLU A 66 -7.65 -2.59 6.16
C GLU A 66 -7.83 -1.45 7.19
N PHE A 67 -6.78 -0.69 7.46
CA PHE A 67 -6.86 0.46 8.35
C PHE A 67 -7.77 1.55 7.78
N ASN A 68 -7.63 1.89 6.50
CA ASN A 68 -8.49 2.87 5.82
C ASN A 68 -9.95 2.40 5.75
N LYS A 69 -10.20 1.09 5.58
CA LYS A 69 -11.56 0.55 5.68
C LYS A 69 -12.20 0.83 7.04
N LEU A 70 -11.47 0.62 8.12
CA LEU A 70 -11.96 0.91 9.47
C LEU A 70 -12.14 2.42 9.68
N GLN A 71 -11.19 3.24 9.21
CA GLN A 71 -11.27 4.70 9.31
C GLN A 71 -12.51 5.24 8.59
N MET A 72 -12.82 4.74 7.40
CA MET A 72 -13.87 5.29 6.54
C MET A 72 -15.23 4.61 6.70
N LYS A 73 -15.24 3.33 7.08
CA LYS A 73 -16.46 2.50 7.15
C LYS A 73 -16.74 1.95 8.54
N GLY A 74 -15.81 2.10 9.47
CA GLY A 74 -15.94 1.54 10.81
C GLY A 74 -16.15 0.02 10.80
N VAL A 75 -16.75 -0.47 11.87
CA VAL A 75 -17.05 -1.89 12.07
C VAL A 75 -18.40 -2.28 11.44
N LYS A 76 -19.32 -1.32 11.28
CA LYS A 76 -20.72 -1.54 10.85
C LYS A 76 -21.09 -0.78 9.58
N GLY A 77 -20.14 -0.30 8.83
CA GLY A 77 -20.36 0.45 7.58
C GLY A 77 -20.37 1.97 7.75
N THR A 78 -20.28 2.47 8.98
CA THR A 78 -20.15 3.90 9.32
C THR A 78 -19.06 4.11 10.34
N ALA A 79 -18.44 5.28 10.30
CA ALA A 79 -17.47 5.70 11.31
C ALA A 79 -17.60 7.21 11.53
N GLU A 80 -17.39 7.62 12.78
CA GLU A 80 -17.42 9.01 13.20
C GLU A 80 -16.12 9.36 13.92
N GLY A 81 -15.66 10.59 13.70
CA GLY A 81 -14.56 11.19 14.41
C GLY A 81 -14.92 11.55 15.84
N LEU A 82 -13.96 12.11 16.56
CA LEU A 82 -14.15 12.45 17.98
C LEU A 82 -15.24 13.50 18.18
N ASP A 83 -15.49 14.36 17.22
CA ASP A 83 -16.53 15.39 17.21
C ASP A 83 -17.91 14.89 16.68
N GLY A 84 -18.04 13.61 16.37
CA GLY A 84 -19.25 13.02 15.79
C GLY A 84 -19.40 13.27 14.29
N THR A 85 -18.41 13.86 13.63
CA THR A 85 -18.42 14.04 12.17
C THR A 85 -18.14 12.72 11.45
N SER A 86 -18.87 12.43 10.36
CA SER A 86 -18.62 11.26 9.54
C SER A 86 -17.23 11.28 8.91
N THR A 87 -16.53 10.16 9.00
CA THR A 87 -15.19 9.96 8.40
C THR A 87 -15.23 9.17 7.10
N ALA A 88 -16.41 8.98 6.50
CA ALA A 88 -16.66 8.09 5.36
C ALA A 88 -15.75 8.35 4.15
N ASP A 89 -15.31 9.58 3.95
CA ASP A 89 -14.48 9.99 2.81
C ASP A 89 -13.04 10.29 3.19
N ILE A 90 -12.66 10.14 4.46
CA ILE A 90 -11.37 10.57 4.99
C ILE A 90 -10.49 9.37 5.30
N PRO A 91 -9.54 9.00 4.40
CA PRO A 91 -8.60 7.93 4.66
C PRO A 91 -7.57 8.34 5.71
N PHE A 92 -7.12 7.41 6.55
CA PHE A 92 -6.04 7.67 7.50
C PHE A 92 -4.66 7.66 6.83
N PHE A 93 -4.41 6.65 5.99
CA PHE A 93 -3.17 6.56 5.22
C PHE A 93 -3.38 7.07 3.80
N THR A 94 -2.44 7.91 3.35
CA THR A 94 -2.42 8.49 1.99
C THR A 94 -1.06 8.27 1.32
N ILE A 95 -0.90 8.87 0.14
CA ILE A 95 0.27 8.72 -0.72
C ILE A 95 0.96 10.07 -0.84
N LYS A 96 2.25 10.17 -0.46
CA LYS A 96 3.09 11.38 -0.66
C LYS A 96 2.44 12.67 -0.16
N ASP A 97 1.91 12.65 1.06
CA ASP A 97 1.26 13.81 1.69
C ASP A 97 0.03 14.36 0.92
N MET A 98 -0.59 13.55 0.06
CA MET A 98 -1.84 13.93 -0.61
C MET A 98 -2.97 14.08 0.42
N THR A 99 -3.70 15.17 0.33
CA THR A 99 -4.95 15.39 1.05
C THR A 99 -6.08 14.52 0.46
N THR A 100 -7.16 14.39 1.20
CA THR A 100 -8.38 13.71 0.72
C THR A 100 -8.89 14.32 -0.59
N ASP A 101 -8.88 15.66 -0.69
CA ASP A 101 -9.35 16.40 -1.86
C ASP A 101 -8.48 16.15 -3.10
N GLU A 102 -7.17 16.06 -2.94
CA GLU A 102 -6.23 15.73 -4.02
C GLU A 102 -6.39 14.29 -4.50
N ILE A 103 -6.66 13.34 -3.60
CA ILE A 103 -6.96 11.96 -3.97
C ILE A 103 -8.26 11.90 -4.78
N LYS A 104 -9.32 12.56 -4.32
CA LYS A 104 -10.59 12.64 -5.05
C LYS A 104 -10.40 13.26 -6.45
N GLN A 105 -9.60 14.33 -6.53
CA GLN A 105 -9.29 14.96 -7.82
C GLN A 105 -8.55 13.99 -8.76
N ALA A 106 -7.56 13.27 -8.26
CA ALA A 106 -6.82 12.29 -9.06
C ALA A 106 -7.71 11.16 -9.60
N ILE A 107 -8.69 10.70 -8.80
CA ILE A 107 -9.69 9.70 -9.23
C ILE A 107 -10.59 10.28 -10.33
N VAL A 108 -11.07 11.50 -10.15
CA VAL A 108 -11.90 12.21 -11.15
C VAL A 108 -11.15 12.38 -12.46
N ASP A 109 -9.89 12.83 -12.40
CA ASP A 109 -9.06 13.05 -13.59
C ASP A 109 -8.80 11.74 -14.34
N ALA A 110 -8.51 10.65 -13.60
CA ALA A 110 -8.31 9.33 -14.20
C ALA A 110 -9.60 8.79 -14.85
N ASN A 111 -10.76 8.95 -14.20
CA ASN A 111 -12.04 8.51 -14.74
C ASN A 111 -12.41 9.31 -16.00
N ASN A 112 -12.28 10.64 -15.95
CA ASN A 112 -12.71 11.53 -17.02
C ASN A 112 -11.73 11.56 -18.21
N ALA A 113 -10.52 11.04 -18.05
CA ALA A 113 -9.56 10.84 -19.14
C ALA A 113 -9.98 9.71 -20.09
N ASP A 114 -10.77 8.73 -19.61
CA ASP A 114 -11.29 7.66 -20.45
C ASP A 114 -12.64 8.08 -21.07
N ALA A 115 -12.64 8.30 -22.38
CA ALA A 115 -13.84 8.75 -23.12
C ALA A 115 -15.02 7.74 -23.08
N ASN A 116 -14.79 6.51 -22.63
CA ASN A 116 -15.84 5.49 -22.48
C ASN A 116 -16.55 5.60 -21.12
N ASN A 117 -15.99 6.33 -20.15
CA ASN A 117 -16.57 6.51 -18.84
C ASN A 117 -17.56 7.69 -18.81
N THR A 118 -18.56 7.58 -17.97
CA THR A 118 -19.38 8.73 -17.60
C THR A 118 -18.56 9.68 -16.75
N ALA A 119 -18.53 10.96 -17.11
CA ALA A 119 -17.81 11.96 -16.33
C ALA A 119 -18.37 12.06 -14.90
N ILE A 120 -17.48 12.12 -13.92
CA ILE A 120 -17.79 12.24 -12.51
C ILE A 120 -17.19 13.51 -11.91
N THR A 121 -17.68 13.91 -10.75
CA THR A 121 -17.17 14.99 -9.91
C THR A 121 -16.60 14.42 -8.61
N LYS A 122 -15.98 15.25 -7.77
CA LYS A 122 -15.45 14.80 -6.45
C LYS A 122 -16.54 14.27 -5.52
N ASP A 123 -17.77 14.77 -5.65
CA ASP A 123 -18.90 14.35 -4.82
C ASP A 123 -19.42 12.96 -5.22
N ASP A 124 -19.10 12.50 -6.43
CA ASP A 124 -19.45 11.17 -6.91
C ASP A 124 -18.42 10.10 -6.49
N VAL A 125 -17.26 10.52 -5.94
CA VAL A 125 -16.19 9.59 -5.54
C VAL A 125 -16.56 8.90 -4.24
N THR A 126 -16.63 7.58 -4.28
CA THR A 126 -16.99 6.74 -3.15
C THR A 126 -15.78 6.37 -2.28
N SER A 127 -16.05 6.01 -1.01
CA SER A 127 -15.03 5.48 -0.08
C SER A 127 -14.26 4.30 -0.68
N ASP A 128 -14.95 3.41 -1.41
CA ASP A 128 -14.32 2.25 -2.04
C ASP A 128 -13.32 2.66 -3.12
N GLN A 129 -13.66 3.65 -3.94
CA GLN A 129 -12.75 4.17 -4.97
C GLN A 129 -11.52 4.85 -4.35
N ILE A 130 -11.68 5.56 -3.22
CA ILE A 130 -10.55 6.16 -2.50
C ILE A 130 -9.63 5.06 -1.97
N ILE A 131 -10.18 4.03 -1.31
CA ILE A 131 -9.41 2.90 -0.76
C ILE A 131 -8.69 2.17 -1.90
N GLU A 132 -9.36 1.91 -3.01
CA GLU A 132 -8.78 1.23 -4.16
C GLU A 132 -7.65 2.05 -4.79
N TYR A 133 -7.85 3.33 -5.02
CA TYR A 133 -6.84 4.24 -5.57
C TYR A 133 -5.57 4.26 -4.70
N ILE A 134 -5.73 4.42 -3.38
CA ILE A 134 -4.62 4.37 -2.44
C ILE A 134 -3.94 3.00 -2.49
N SER A 135 -4.70 1.92 -2.42
CA SER A 135 -4.18 0.55 -2.43
C SER A 135 -3.39 0.21 -3.70
N GLN A 136 -3.75 0.78 -4.85
CA GLN A 136 -3.02 0.57 -6.11
C GLN A 136 -1.71 1.35 -6.19
N ASN A 137 -1.60 2.49 -5.49
CA ASN A 137 -0.49 3.44 -5.64
C ASN A 137 0.42 3.55 -4.41
N ILE A 138 0.02 2.97 -3.26
CA ILE A 138 0.79 3.03 -2.02
C ILE A 138 1.94 2.03 -2.02
N THR A 139 3.07 2.47 -1.52
CA THR A 139 4.29 1.68 -1.30
C THR A 139 4.89 2.02 0.05
N ALA A 140 5.83 1.22 0.53
CA ALA A 140 6.56 1.52 1.76
C ALA A 140 7.35 2.85 1.71
N GLY A 141 7.70 3.30 0.50
CA GLY A 141 8.45 4.54 0.31
C GLY A 141 7.59 5.80 0.18
N ASN A 142 6.26 5.67 0.04
CA ASN A 142 5.36 6.82 -0.14
C ASN A 142 4.15 6.83 0.79
N ALA A 143 4.01 5.84 1.66
CA ALA A 143 2.94 5.80 2.65
C ALA A 143 3.12 6.88 3.71
N CYS A 144 2.08 7.64 3.98
CA CYS A 144 2.08 8.68 5.01
C CYS A 144 0.69 8.80 5.65
N VAL A 145 0.61 9.50 6.78
CA VAL A 145 -0.66 9.86 7.40
C VAL A 145 -1.27 11.01 6.62
N ASN A 146 -2.59 10.99 6.47
CA ASN A 146 -3.33 12.03 5.77
C ASN A 146 -3.10 13.42 6.40
N PRO A 147 -2.66 14.41 5.62
CA PRO A 147 -2.48 15.78 6.11
C PRO A 147 -3.74 16.38 6.74
N ASP A 148 -4.93 16.01 6.26
CA ASP A 148 -6.20 16.50 6.83
C ASP A 148 -6.37 16.05 8.28
N ILE A 149 -6.02 14.79 8.61
CA ILE A 149 -6.06 14.26 9.98
C ILE A 149 -4.96 14.88 10.84
N ILE A 150 -3.77 15.14 10.27
CA ILE A 150 -2.69 15.84 11.00
C ILE A 150 -3.11 17.26 11.36
N ALA A 151 -3.83 17.94 10.46
CA ALA A 151 -4.33 19.29 10.69
C ALA A 151 -5.50 19.32 11.67
N ASN A 152 -6.35 18.30 11.68
CA ASN A 152 -7.49 18.18 12.58
C ASN A 152 -7.65 16.72 13.06
N ASN A 153 -7.20 16.46 14.28
CA ASN A 153 -7.24 15.11 14.87
C ASN A 153 -8.66 14.61 15.14
N ASP A 154 -9.67 15.48 15.19
CA ASP A 154 -11.07 15.10 15.37
C ASP A 154 -11.61 14.30 14.18
N LEU A 155 -10.91 14.34 13.02
CA LEU A 155 -11.24 13.54 11.85
C LEU A 155 -10.77 12.06 11.96
N MET A 156 -10.08 11.69 13.03
CA MET A 156 -9.74 10.29 13.27
C MET A 156 -10.97 9.54 13.77
N ALA A 157 -11.35 8.46 13.08
CA ALA A 157 -12.48 7.65 13.47
C ALA A 157 -12.27 6.99 14.83
N THR A 158 -13.22 7.18 15.74
CA THR A 158 -13.19 6.62 17.09
C THR A 158 -14.24 5.55 17.30
N ALA A 159 -15.42 5.74 16.73
CA ALA A 159 -16.58 4.90 16.92
C ALA A 159 -17.38 4.72 15.64
N THR A 160 -18.23 3.68 15.61
CA THR A 160 -19.28 3.54 14.60
C THR A 160 -20.29 4.69 14.68
N GLN A 161 -20.58 5.14 15.90
CA GLN A 161 -21.41 6.30 16.21
C GLN A 161 -20.99 6.84 17.56
N VAL A 162 -20.71 8.15 17.63
CA VAL A 162 -20.49 8.85 18.90
C VAL A 162 -21.84 9.18 19.50
N VAL A 163 -22.11 8.62 20.68
CA VAL A 163 -23.37 8.82 21.42
C VAL A 163 -23.09 9.72 22.62
N ASP A 164 -23.95 10.70 22.86
CA ASP A 164 -23.83 11.63 23.99
C ASP A 164 -23.59 10.89 25.33
N GLY A 165 -22.44 11.20 25.94
CA GLY A 165 -22.05 10.71 27.27
C GLY A 165 -21.50 9.27 27.35
N VAL A 166 -21.37 8.59 26.23
CA VAL A 166 -20.67 7.31 26.12
C VAL A 166 -19.72 7.37 24.93
N ASP A 167 -18.44 7.51 25.21
CA ASP A 167 -17.42 7.45 24.16
C ASP A 167 -17.41 6.05 23.55
N GLY A 168 -17.99 5.90 22.38
CA GLY A 168 -17.84 4.72 21.57
C GLY A 168 -16.36 4.60 21.19
N ASN A 169 -15.81 3.38 21.23
CA ASN A 169 -14.41 3.12 20.88
C ASN A 169 -14.28 1.84 20.06
N ASP A 170 -15.35 1.35 19.47
CA ASP A 170 -15.38 0.11 18.73
C ASP A 170 -14.47 0.14 17.48
N VAL A 171 -14.37 1.28 16.81
CA VAL A 171 -13.49 1.45 15.65
C VAL A 171 -12.02 1.46 16.08
N ILE A 172 -11.66 2.19 17.16
CA ILE A 172 -10.28 2.20 17.68
C ILE A 172 -9.86 0.79 18.14
N LEU A 173 -10.75 0.07 18.81
CA LEU A 173 -10.48 -1.32 19.23
C LEU A 173 -10.26 -2.22 18.02
N ALA A 174 -11.07 -2.08 16.97
CA ALA A 174 -10.90 -2.84 15.73
C ALA A 174 -9.56 -2.50 15.03
N MET A 175 -9.17 -1.22 14.97
CA MET A 175 -7.88 -0.80 14.45
C MET A 175 -6.71 -1.40 15.27
N ASN A 176 -6.81 -1.42 16.60
CA ASN A 176 -5.80 -2.05 17.45
C ASN A 176 -5.72 -3.57 17.25
N ASP A 177 -6.83 -4.22 16.93
CA ASP A 177 -6.89 -5.66 16.69
C ASP A 177 -6.32 -6.07 15.33
N LEU A 178 -6.12 -5.15 14.38
CA LEU A 178 -5.49 -5.43 13.09
C LEU A 178 -4.12 -6.10 13.25
N ARG A 179 -3.36 -5.75 14.28
CA ARG A 179 -2.05 -6.37 14.60
C ARG A 179 -2.15 -7.89 14.84
N ASN A 180 -3.30 -8.38 15.29
CA ASN A 180 -3.55 -9.78 15.62
C ASN A 180 -4.23 -10.53 14.47
N GLN A 181 -4.70 -9.82 13.46
CA GLN A 181 -5.40 -10.42 12.33
C GLN A 181 -4.42 -10.97 11.30
N LYS A 182 -4.81 -12.07 10.67
CA LYS A 182 -4.04 -12.65 9.56
C LYS A 182 -4.36 -11.90 8.26
N ILE A 183 -4.00 -10.62 8.18
CA ILE A 183 -4.27 -9.74 7.03
C ILE A 183 -3.59 -10.26 5.76
N PHE A 184 -2.47 -10.98 5.92
CA PHE A 184 -1.60 -11.41 4.81
C PHE A 184 -1.93 -12.80 4.25
N LYS A 185 -3.07 -13.40 4.59
CA LYS A 185 -3.45 -14.73 4.05
C LYS A 185 -3.52 -14.70 2.52
N GLY A 186 -2.57 -15.38 1.87
CA GLY A 186 -2.54 -15.59 0.42
C GLY A 186 -1.95 -14.46 -0.42
N ARG A 187 -1.36 -13.43 0.19
CA ARG A 187 -0.70 -12.32 -0.53
C ARG A 187 0.84 -12.40 -0.52
N ILE A 188 1.42 -13.43 0.12
CA ILE A 188 2.87 -13.66 0.23
C ILE A 188 3.21 -15.02 -0.35
#